data_25a1d88bbf4fc2671be3c714c44187d3
#
_entry.id   25a1d88bbf4fc2671be3c714c44187d3
#
_cell.length_a   1.000
_cell.length_b   1.000
_cell.length_c   1.000
_cell.angle_alpha   90.00
_cell.angle_beta   90.00
_cell.angle_gamma   90.00
#
_symmetry.space_group_name_H-M   'P 1'
#
loop_
_entity.id
_entity.type
_entity.pdbx_description
1 polymer ?
#
loop_
_entity_poly.entity_id
_entity_poly.type
_entity_poly.pdbx_seq_one_letter_code
_entity_poly.pdbx_strand_id
1 'polypeptide(L)'
;LVPVIAVNDADDAVPLCKALSDGGLPVAEITFRTAAAEEAIRRVHEAMPDVLLCAGTVLTTEQVDRAVNAGAAAIVSPGLSPDVVKYCVEKGIPVCPGTANPSDVQIAIQYGLKAVKLFPAEAVGGLKLIKSMAPVYPDMKFMPTGGINENNMLDYLAFDKILCCGGSWMVPKDAVAAKDWQRITDLTRSAVDKMLGFEVRHIGLNCPDAESSMETAKKISALMGWPIKEGNSSNFVGTGYELMKKQGRGTNGHIAIGTNSVPRAKWHLEQRGFKFIEDSAVVKNGKLIAIYLEDEIGGFAFHLVQK
;
A
#
# COMPACT_ATOMS: atom_id res chain seq x y z
N LEU A 1 0.96 1.95 -3.37
CA LEU A 1 1.31 2.18 -4.78
C LEU A 1 1.24 3.67 -5.10
N VAL A 2 2.05 4.16 -6.04
CA VAL A 2 2.05 5.55 -6.49
C VAL A 2 1.99 5.55 -8.03
N PRO A 3 0.85 5.92 -8.63
CA PRO A 3 0.73 6.08 -10.06
C PRO A 3 1.63 7.22 -10.57
N VAL A 4 2.51 6.91 -11.54
CA VAL A 4 3.43 7.89 -12.15
C VAL A 4 2.86 8.33 -13.49
N ILE A 5 2.54 9.62 -13.62
CA ILE A 5 1.70 10.18 -14.66
C ILE A 5 2.47 11.27 -15.44
N ALA A 6 2.32 11.27 -16.75
CA ALA A 6 2.66 12.41 -17.59
C ALA A 6 1.35 12.92 -18.23
N VAL A 7 0.93 14.12 -17.85
CA VAL A 7 -0.28 14.76 -18.37
C VAL A 7 0.13 15.73 -19.48
N ASN A 8 -0.41 15.57 -20.67
CA ASN A 8 -0.17 16.49 -21.79
C ASN A 8 -1.17 17.67 -21.85
N ASP A 9 -2.38 17.42 -21.36
CA ASP A 9 -3.46 18.40 -21.26
C ASP A 9 -3.90 18.49 -19.79
N ALA A 10 -3.87 19.69 -19.22
CA ALA A 10 -4.26 19.90 -17.83
C ALA A 10 -5.75 19.59 -17.56
N ASP A 11 -6.60 19.65 -18.60
CA ASP A 11 -8.02 19.30 -18.50
C ASP A 11 -8.24 17.81 -18.16
N ASP A 12 -7.29 16.95 -18.51
CA ASP A 12 -7.34 15.52 -18.23
C ASP A 12 -6.95 15.15 -16.79
N ALA A 13 -6.31 16.07 -16.05
CA ALA A 13 -5.71 15.77 -14.75
C ALA A 13 -6.75 15.39 -13.68
N VAL A 14 -7.83 16.16 -13.57
CA VAL A 14 -8.90 15.91 -12.58
C VAL A 14 -9.65 14.61 -12.87
N PRO A 15 -10.15 14.35 -14.11
CA PRO A 15 -10.78 13.07 -14.43
C PRO A 15 -9.88 11.87 -14.21
N LEU A 16 -8.59 11.99 -14.54
CA LEU A 16 -7.61 10.93 -14.34
C LEU A 16 -7.37 10.64 -12.84
N CYS A 17 -7.15 11.67 -12.01
CA CYS A 17 -6.98 11.50 -10.58
C CYS A 17 -8.27 10.99 -9.91
N LYS A 18 -9.45 11.38 -10.42
CA LYS A 18 -10.71 10.80 -9.99
C LYS A 18 -10.78 9.30 -10.28
N ALA A 19 -10.38 8.87 -11.48
CA ALA A 19 -10.35 7.46 -11.84
C ALA A 19 -9.41 6.65 -10.94
N LEU A 20 -8.26 7.20 -10.56
CA LEU A 20 -7.34 6.58 -9.59
C LEU A 20 -7.97 6.47 -8.19
N SER A 21 -8.63 7.53 -7.73
CA SER A 21 -9.32 7.55 -6.42
C SER A 21 -10.48 6.56 -6.39
N ASP A 22 -11.29 6.50 -7.45
CA ASP A 22 -12.40 5.54 -7.61
C ASP A 22 -11.88 4.08 -7.66
N GLY A 23 -10.64 3.87 -8.12
CA GLY A 23 -9.91 2.60 -8.06
C GLY A 23 -9.27 2.30 -6.70
N GLY A 24 -9.34 3.23 -5.74
CA GLY A 24 -8.82 3.06 -4.37
C GLY A 24 -7.43 3.64 -4.13
N LEU A 25 -6.87 4.44 -5.05
CA LEU A 25 -5.57 5.13 -4.88
C LEU A 25 -5.74 6.66 -4.99
N PRO A 26 -6.07 7.36 -3.90
CA PRO A 26 -6.12 8.83 -3.88
C PRO A 26 -4.69 9.42 -3.80
N VAL A 27 -3.84 9.06 -4.75
CA VAL A 27 -2.44 9.51 -4.84
C VAL A 27 -1.99 9.56 -6.30
N ALA A 28 -1.17 10.54 -6.66
CA ALA A 28 -0.59 10.66 -8.00
C ALA A 28 0.79 11.35 -7.95
N GLU A 29 1.77 10.80 -8.68
CA GLU A 29 3.02 11.47 -9.03
C GLU A 29 2.88 12.09 -10.42
N ILE A 30 2.52 13.40 -10.50
CA ILE A 30 2.43 14.13 -11.75
C ILE A 30 3.82 14.65 -12.12
N THR A 31 4.32 14.25 -13.28
CA THR A 31 5.72 14.50 -13.68
C THR A 31 5.89 15.80 -14.44
N PHE A 32 6.90 16.61 -14.08
CA PHE A 32 7.32 17.84 -14.75
C PHE A 32 8.02 17.58 -16.09
N ARG A 33 7.55 16.56 -16.83
CA ARG A 33 7.99 16.22 -18.20
C ARG A 33 7.22 16.96 -19.28
N THR A 34 6.13 17.62 -18.93
CA THR A 34 5.26 18.36 -19.84
C THR A 34 5.02 19.77 -19.33
N ALA A 35 4.67 20.68 -20.22
CA ALA A 35 4.32 22.05 -19.83
C ALA A 35 3.01 22.13 -19.03
N ALA A 36 2.14 21.12 -19.14
CA ALA A 36 0.86 21.07 -18.44
C ALA A 36 0.97 20.67 -16.97
N ALA A 37 2.14 20.16 -16.51
CA ALA A 37 2.29 19.53 -15.19
C ALA A 37 1.90 20.44 -14.02
N GLU A 38 2.37 21.69 -14.01
CA GLU A 38 2.07 22.65 -12.94
C GLU A 38 0.57 22.94 -12.85
N GLU A 39 -0.05 23.24 -13.99
CA GLU A 39 -1.48 23.51 -14.05
C GLU A 39 -2.32 22.29 -13.72
N ALA A 40 -1.88 21.10 -14.13
CA ALA A 40 -2.50 19.83 -13.76
C ALA A 40 -2.50 19.60 -12.23
N ILE A 41 -1.35 19.83 -11.56
CA ILE A 41 -1.26 19.75 -10.11
C ILE A 41 -2.21 20.75 -9.44
N ARG A 42 -2.22 22.01 -9.88
CA ARG A 42 -3.09 23.05 -9.31
C ARG A 42 -4.56 22.66 -9.39
N ARG A 43 -5.04 22.23 -10.58
CA ARG A 43 -6.44 21.84 -10.77
C ARG A 43 -6.85 20.65 -9.92
N VAL A 44 -5.98 19.65 -9.81
CA VAL A 44 -6.29 18.49 -8.96
C VAL A 44 -6.29 18.90 -7.49
N HIS A 45 -5.34 19.72 -7.04
CA HIS A 45 -5.29 20.22 -5.67
C HIS A 45 -6.56 20.99 -5.29
N GLU A 46 -7.04 21.86 -6.17
CA GLU A 46 -8.25 22.66 -5.96
C GLU A 46 -9.53 21.80 -6.00
N ALA A 47 -9.63 20.86 -6.93
CA ALA A 47 -10.84 20.05 -7.13
C ALA A 47 -10.92 18.82 -6.21
N MET A 48 -9.78 18.30 -5.77
CA MET A 48 -9.65 17.03 -5.05
C MET A 48 -8.61 17.14 -3.92
N PRO A 49 -8.87 17.94 -2.86
CA PRO A 49 -7.88 18.22 -1.80
C PRO A 49 -7.43 16.98 -1.02
N ASP A 50 -8.20 15.90 -1.04
CA ASP A 50 -7.88 14.64 -0.37
C ASP A 50 -6.90 13.75 -1.17
N VAL A 51 -6.58 14.12 -2.42
CA VAL A 51 -5.59 13.39 -3.23
C VAL A 51 -4.18 13.81 -2.84
N LEU A 52 -3.34 12.85 -2.47
CA LEU A 52 -1.92 13.09 -2.21
C LEU A 52 -1.18 13.33 -3.54
N LEU A 53 -0.82 14.56 -3.81
CA LEU A 53 -0.08 14.95 -5.02
C LEU A 53 1.42 15.01 -4.76
N CYS A 54 2.18 14.28 -5.59
CA CYS A 54 3.62 14.39 -5.67
C CYS A 54 4.01 14.99 -7.03
N ALA A 55 4.95 15.93 -7.04
CA ALA A 55 5.55 16.40 -8.28
C ALA A 55 6.75 15.54 -8.63
N GLY A 56 6.66 14.79 -9.74
CA GLY A 56 7.73 13.94 -10.23
C GLY A 56 8.62 14.63 -11.27
N THR A 57 9.83 14.10 -11.49
CA THR A 57 10.80 14.62 -12.47
C THR A 57 11.15 16.10 -12.24
N VAL A 58 11.23 16.50 -10.98
CA VAL A 58 11.67 17.84 -10.58
C VAL A 58 13.19 17.90 -10.58
N LEU A 59 13.78 18.81 -11.35
CA LEU A 59 15.22 18.88 -11.63
C LEU A 59 15.88 20.17 -11.09
N THR A 60 15.11 21.20 -10.78
CA THR A 60 15.62 22.50 -10.34
C THR A 60 14.83 23.03 -9.14
N THR A 61 15.43 23.96 -8.40
CA THR A 61 14.77 24.63 -7.26
C THR A 61 13.57 25.48 -7.68
N GLU A 62 13.60 26.07 -8.88
CA GLU A 62 12.45 26.77 -9.45
C GLU A 62 11.28 25.83 -9.70
N GLN A 63 11.56 24.61 -10.21
CA GLN A 63 10.50 23.62 -10.37
C GLN A 63 9.95 23.16 -9.01
N VAL A 64 10.76 23.11 -7.95
CA VAL A 64 10.28 22.86 -6.59
C VAL A 64 9.27 23.93 -6.18
N ASP A 65 9.61 25.22 -6.31
CA ASP A 65 8.71 26.31 -5.95
C ASP A 65 7.41 26.27 -6.76
N ARG A 66 7.50 26.06 -8.06
CA ARG A 66 6.32 25.94 -8.95
C ARG A 66 5.42 24.76 -8.55
N ALA A 67 6.02 23.62 -8.24
CA ALA A 67 5.28 22.42 -7.83
C ALA A 67 4.55 22.63 -6.49
N VAL A 68 5.24 23.16 -5.49
CA VAL A 68 4.68 23.42 -4.15
C VAL A 68 3.60 24.50 -4.22
N ASN A 69 3.83 25.60 -4.95
CA ASN A 69 2.84 26.66 -5.15
C ASN A 69 1.59 26.16 -5.90
N ALA A 70 1.72 25.12 -6.73
CA ALA A 70 0.59 24.46 -7.39
C ALA A 70 -0.15 23.46 -6.47
N GLY A 71 0.38 23.13 -5.28
CA GLY A 71 -0.25 22.25 -4.31
C GLY A 71 0.36 20.85 -4.20
N ALA A 72 1.57 20.63 -4.76
CA ALA A 72 2.27 19.36 -4.54
C ALA A 72 2.71 19.22 -3.08
N ALA A 73 2.36 18.10 -2.44
CA ALA A 73 2.70 17.77 -1.06
C ALA A 73 4.13 17.21 -0.91
N ALA A 74 4.71 16.71 -1.99
CA ALA A 74 6.06 16.14 -1.99
C ALA A 74 6.73 16.27 -3.35
N ILE A 75 8.06 16.32 -3.33
CA ILE A 75 8.91 16.38 -4.52
C ILE A 75 9.57 15.02 -4.76
N VAL A 76 9.56 14.59 -6.02
CA VAL A 76 10.22 13.36 -6.47
C VAL A 76 11.10 13.68 -7.66
N SER A 77 12.38 13.32 -7.59
CA SER A 77 13.33 13.54 -8.69
C SER A 77 13.83 12.22 -9.28
N PRO A 78 14.28 12.20 -10.54
CA PRO A 78 14.79 10.98 -11.17
C PRO A 78 16.20 10.61 -10.69
N GLY A 79 16.95 11.58 -10.19
CA GLY A 79 18.29 11.43 -9.63
C GLY A 79 18.46 12.30 -8.40
N LEU A 80 19.55 12.13 -7.68
CA LEU A 80 19.88 12.92 -6.51
C LEU A 80 20.64 14.16 -6.96
N SER A 81 19.97 15.31 -6.95
CA SER A 81 20.57 16.65 -7.07
C SER A 81 20.79 17.22 -5.69
N PRO A 82 22.05 17.44 -5.24
CA PRO A 82 22.31 18.05 -3.93
C PRO A 82 21.60 19.38 -3.72
N ASP A 83 21.55 20.22 -4.76
CA ASP A 83 20.90 21.54 -4.68
C ASP A 83 19.40 21.44 -4.45
N VAL A 84 18.71 20.57 -5.18
CA VAL A 84 17.27 20.32 -5.02
C VAL A 84 16.98 19.73 -3.66
N VAL A 85 17.76 18.72 -3.23
CA VAL A 85 17.56 18.06 -1.93
C VAL A 85 17.78 19.03 -0.80
N LYS A 86 18.89 19.78 -0.81
CA LYS A 86 19.22 20.79 0.19
C LYS A 86 18.10 21.83 0.28
N TYR A 87 17.66 22.35 -0.84
CA TYR A 87 16.60 23.37 -0.92
C TYR A 87 15.28 22.85 -0.31
N CYS A 88 14.88 21.63 -0.64
CA CYS A 88 13.69 21.03 -0.06
C CYS A 88 13.81 20.85 1.47
N VAL A 89 14.96 20.33 1.93
CA VAL A 89 15.19 20.11 3.37
C VAL A 89 15.19 21.44 4.15
N GLU A 90 15.84 22.48 3.65
CA GLU A 90 15.88 23.80 4.29
C GLU A 90 14.48 24.45 4.36
N LYS A 91 13.63 24.19 3.39
CA LYS A 91 12.23 24.68 3.37
C LYS A 91 11.23 23.75 4.06
N GLY A 92 11.66 22.60 4.57
CA GLY A 92 10.76 21.61 5.18
C GLY A 92 9.83 20.93 4.18
N ILE A 93 10.20 20.89 2.88
CA ILE A 93 9.43 20.26 1.81
C ILE A 93 9.82 18.77 1.74
N PRO A 94 8.86 17.83 1.84
CA PRO A 94 9.15 16.42 1.67
C PRO A 94 9.76 16.12 0.29
N VAL A 95 10.90 15.40 0.27
CA VAL A 95 11.59 15.06 -0.97
C VAL A 95 12.03 13.60 -0.98
N CYS A 96 11.82 12.94 -2.11
CA CYS A 96 12.25 11.55 -2.38
C CYS A 96 13.12 11.54 -3.65
N PRO A 97 14.44 11.75 -3.52
CA PRO A 97 15.34 11.82 -4.66
C PRO A 97 15.63 10.42 -5.24
N GLY A 98 15.84 10.35 -6.55
CA GLY A 98 16.28 9.14 -7.24
C GLY A 98 17.71 8.77 -6.87
N THR A 99 17.92 7.48 -6.65
CA THR A 99 19.22 6.87 -6.36
C THR A 99 19.39 5.62 -7.19
N ALA A 100 20.63 5.26 -7.53
CA ALA A 100 20.91 4.05 -8.30
C ALA A 100 22.06 3.21 -7.71
N ASN A 101 22.72 3.71 -6.66
CA ASN A 101 23.90 3.08 -6.07
C ASN A 101 24.08 3.51 -4.59
N PRO A 102 25.02 2.87 -3.83
CA PRO A 102 25.31 3.21 -2.44
C PRO A 102 25.73 4.66 -2.20
N SER A 103 26.50 5.28 -3.13
CA SER A 103 26.98 6.66 -2.97
C SER A 103 25.81 7.66 -2.94
N ASP A 104 24.80 7.46 -3.80
CA ASP A 104 23.62 8.30 -3.82
C ASP A 104 22.84 8.20 -2.50
N VAL A 105 22.68 6.97 -1.98
CA VAL A 105 22.02 6.72 -0.68
C VAL A 105 22.78 7.40 0.46
N GLN A 106 24.12 7.34 0.44
CA GLN A 106 24.95 8.00 1.44
C GLN A 106 24.79 9.52 1.41
N ILE A 107 24.73 10.13 0.24
CA ILE A 107 24.45 11.56 0.10
C ILE A 107 23.05 11.90 0.66
N ALA A 108 22.03 11.10 0.35
CA ALA A 108 20.69 11.29 0.91
C ALA A 108 20.69 11.28 2.45
N ILE A 109 21.44 10.36 3.05
CA ILE A 109 21.62 10.27 4.53
C ILE A 109 22.28 11.53 5.08
N GLN A 110 23.27 12.12 4.40
CA GLN A 110 23.93 13.36 4.84
C GLN A 110 22.95 14.54 4.94
N TYR A 111 21.89 14.55 4.12
CA TYR A 111 20.79 15.51 4.20
C TYR A 111 19.68 15.10 5.18
N GLY A 112 19.85 14.01 5.94
CA GLY A 112 18.89 13.55 6.93
C GLY A 112 17.68 12.80 6.37
N LEU A 113 17.70 12.42 5.09
CA LEU A 113 16.59 11.71 4.45
C LEU A 113 16.47 10.28 4.98
N LYS A 114 15.23 9.82 5.12
CA LYS A 114 14.88 8.45 5.55
C LYS A 114 14.25 7.62 4.44
N ALA A 115 13.99 8.24 3.29
CA ALA A 115 13.43 7.58 2.12
C ALA A 115 14.07 8.10 0.84
N VAL A 116 14.31 7.19 -0.10
CA VAL A 116 14.84 7.49 -1.44
C VAL A 116 14.09 6.69 -2.50
N LYS A 117 14.01 7.23 -3.70
CA LYS A 117 13.52 6.51 -4.88
C LYS A 117 14.66 5.67 -5.47
N LEU A 118 14.45 4.38 -5.73
CA LEU A 118 15.36 3.63 -6.60
C LEU A 118 14.88 3.77 -8.04
N PHE A 119 15.70 4.37 -8.91
CA PHE A 119 15.31 4.65 -10.30
C PHE A 119 16.50 4.62 -11.26
N PRO A 120 16.34 4.01 -12.44
CA PRO A 120 15.25 3.13 -12.87
C PRO A 120 15.37 1.72 -12.24
N ALA A 121 14.44 1.32 -11.38
CA ALA A 121 14.59 0.22 -10.42
C ALA A 121 15.07 -1.09 -11.07
N GLU A 122 14.30 -1.66 -12.00
CA GLU A 122 14.65 -2.95 -12.61
C GLU A 122 15.97 -2.90 -13.39
N ALA A 123 16.26 -1.78 -14.07
CA ALA A 123 17.48 -1.64 -14.87
C ALA A 123 18.75 -1.56 -14.03
N VAL A 124 18.67 -1.11 -12.77
CA VAL A 124 19.84 -0.97 -11.88
C VAL A 124 19.99 -2.13 -10.89
N GLY A 125 19.15 -3.17 -11.00
CA GLY A 125 19.26 -4.39 -10.18
C GLY A 125 18.09 -4.62 -9.23
N GLY A 126 17.07 -3.76 -9.24
CA GLY A 126 15.78 -3.97 -8.63
C GLY A 126 15.83 -4.34 -7.15
N LEU A 127 14.95 -5.26 -6.75
CA LEU A 127 14.85 -5.74 -5.38
C LEU A 127 16.16 -6.38 -4.87
N LYS A 128 16.94 -6.99 -5.76
CA LYS A 128 18.24 -7.59 -5.38
C LYS A 128 19.22 -6.51 -4.91
N LEU A 129 19.30 -5.38 -5.61
CA LEU A 129 20.14 -4.24 -5.20
C LEU A 129 19.67 -3.68 -3.85
N ILE A 130 18.36 -3.46 -3.67
CA ILE A 130 17.80 -2.95 -2.40
C ILE A 130 18.14 -3.90 -1.24
N LYS A 131 17.95 -5.22 -1.42
CA LYS A 131 18.28 -6.22 -0.40
C LYS A 131 19.77 -6.23 -0.04
N SER A 132 20.65 -5.93 -0.99
CA SER A 132 22.10 -5.84 -0.76
C SER A 132 22.47 -4.55 0.01
N MET A 133 21.77 -3.45 -0.22
CA MET A 133 22.00 -2.16 0.47
C MET A 133 21.37 -2.09 1.85
N ALA A 134 20.23 -2.74 2.07
CA ALA A 134 19.43 -2.63 3.27
C ALA A 134 20.17 -2.95 4.59
N PRO A 135 21.05 -3.94 4.69
CA PRO A 135 21.85 -4.20 5.89
C PRO A 135 22.83 -3.06 6.22
N VAL A 136 23.34 -2.37 5.19
CA VAL A 136 24.28 -1.24 5.35
C VAL A 136 23.56 0.05 5.74
N TYR A 137 22.30 0.22 5.28
CA TYR A 137 21.47 1.40 5.53
C TYR A 137 20.17 1.00 6.25
N PRO A 138 20.23 0.57 7.52
CA PRO A 138 19.10 -0.06 8.21
C PRO A 138 17.88 0.85 8.39
N ASP A 139 18.08 2.17 8.42
CA ASP A 139 16.99 3.15 8.60
C ASP A 139 16.42 3.67 7.27
N MET A 140 17.03 3.32 6.13
CA MET A 140 16.58 3.79 4.84
C MET A 140 15.39 2.98 4.33
N LYS A 141 14.39 3.69 3.79
CA LYS A 141 13.27 3.13 3.03
C LYS A 141 13.41 3.46 1.56
N PHE A 142 12.85 2.59 0.71
CA PHE A 142 12.97 2.72 -0.72
C PHE A 142 11.61 2.80 -1.41
N MET A 143 11.52 3.64 -2.45
CA MET A 143 10.42 3.72 -3.40
C MET A 143 10.93 3.28 -4.79
N PRO A 144 10.94 1.97 -5.09
CA PRO A 144 11.32 1.51 -6.42
C PRO A 144 10.35 2.02 -7.48
N THR A 145 10.91 2.54 -8.57
CA THR A 145 10.16 3.06 -9.73
C THR A 145 10.93 2.73 -11.00
N GLY A 146 10.22 2.33 -12.06
CA GLY A 146 10.80 1.92 -13.34
C GLY A 146 10.92 0.41 -13.47
N GLY A 147 10.07 -0.17 -14.32
CA GLY A 147 9.92 -1.62 -14.51
C GLY A 147 9.01 -2.29 -13.49
N ILE A 148 8.47 -1.55 -12.51
CA ILE A 148 7.50 -2.09 -11.57
C ILE A 148 6.14 -2.23 -12.28
N ASN A 149 5.49 -3.37 -12.05
CA ASN A 149 4.22 -3.71 -12.66
C ASN A 149 3.45 -4.71 -11.78
N GLU A 150 2.30 -5.15 -12.25
CA GLU A 150 1.42 -6.06 -11.53
C GLU A 150 2.09 -7.41 -11.16
N ASN A 151 3.07 -7.88 -11.96
CA ASN A 151 3.67 -9.20 -11.76
C ASN A 151 4.78 -9.20 -10.70
N ASN A 152 5.45 -8.06 -10.48
CA ASN A 152 6.59 -7.99 -9.55
C ASN A 152 6.34 -7.12 -8.30
N MET A 153 5.27 -6.30 -8.27
CA MET A 153 5.02 -5.38 -7.16
C MET A 153 4.90 -6.06 -5.79
N LEU A 154 4.37 -7.28 -5.73
CA LEU A 154 4.19 -7.99 -4.45
C LEU A 154 5.53 -8.40 -3.85
N ASP A 155 6.50 -8.82 -4.66
CA ASP A 155 7.85 -9.18 -4.18
C ASP A 155 8.54 -7.97 -3.54
N TYR A 156 8.36 -6.79 -4.15
CA TYR A 156 8.85 -5.54 -3.56
C TYR A 156 8.10 -5.20 -2.27
N LEU A 157 6.77 -5.16 -2.30
CA LEU A 157 5.95 -4.75 -1.15
C LEU A 157 6.05 -5.69 0.06
N ALA A 158 6.46 -6.95 -0.16
CA ALA A 158 6.74 -7.90 0.91
C ALA A 158 8.03 -7.58 1.69
N PHE A 159 8.97 -6.81 1.10
CA PHE A 159 10.20 -6.45 1.78
C PHE A 159 10.01 -5.20 2.64
N ASP A 160 10.35 -5.29 3.91
CA ASP A 160 10.06 -4.27 4.93
C ASP A 160 10.76 -2.91 4.72
N LYS A 161 11.78 -2.86 3.85
CA LYS A 161 12.44 -1.60 3.46
C LYS A 161 11.74 -0.87 2.32
N ILE A 162 10.71 -1.47 1.73
CA ILE A 162 9.92 -0.80 0.68
C ILE A 162 8.81 0.04 1.34
N LEU A 163 8.88 1.34 1.12
CA LEU A 163 7.85 2.29 1.55
C LEU A 163 6.60 2.15 0.67
N CYS A 164 6.79 2.29 -0.63
CA CYS A 164 5.77 2.15 -1.67
C CYS A 164 6.44 1.81 -3.00
N CYS A 165 5.66 1.49 -4.03
CA CYS A 165 6.15 1.27 -5.39
C CYS A 165 5.55 2.31 -6.33
N GLY A 166 6.41 2.98 -7.12
CA GLY A 166 5.99 3.86 -8.21
C GLY A 166 5.85 3.09 -9.53
N GLY A 167 4.78 3.33 -10.27
CA GLY A 167 4.59 2.68 -11.54
C GLY A 167 3.51 3.33 -12.42
N SER A 168 3.54 3.03 -13.71
CA SER A 168 2.61 3.61 -14.70
C SER A 168 1.68 2.60 -15.35
N TRP A 169 1.69 1.33 -14.92
CA TRP A 169 0.84 0.29 -15.52
C TRP A 169 -0.66 0.52 -15.29
N MET A 170 -1.03 1.24 -14.22
CA MET A 170 -2.41 1.63 -13.90
C MET A 170 -2.90 2.77 -14.81
N VAL A 171 -1.98 3.50 -15.45
CA VAL A 171 -2.26 4.67 -16.29
C VAL A 171 -1.59 4.51 -17.67
N PRO A 172 -1.95 3.45 -18.45
CA PRO A 172 -1.34 3.22 -19.75
C PRO A 172 -1.64 4.38 -20.71
N LYS A 173 -0.63 4.75 -21.52
CA LYS A 173 -0.68 5.93 -22.37
C LYS A 173 -1.85 5.94 -23.35
N ASP A 174 -2.22 4.79 -23.86
CA ASP A 174 -3.34 4.61 -24.78
C ASP A 174 -4.70 4.88 -24.09
N ALA A 175 -4.88 4.44 -22.85
CA ALA A 175 -6.08 4.74 -22.08
C ALA A 175 -6.19 6.24 -21.72
N VAL A 176 -5.08 6.87 -21.35
CA VAL A 176 -5.04 8.32 -21.09
C VAL A 176 -5.37 9.10 -22.37
N ALA A 177 -4.75 8.74 -23.50
CA ALA A 177 -5.01 9.39 -24.79
C ALA A 177 -6.46 9.22 -25.29
N ALA A 178 -7.07 8.07 -25.00
CA ALA A 178 -8.46 7.78 -25.31
C ALA A 178 -9.45 8.37 -24.28
N LYS A 179 -8.96 8.95 -23.16
CA LYS A 179 -9.76 9.40 -22.02
C LYS A 179 -10.62 8.27 -21.45
N ASP A 180 -10.11 7.02 -21.50
CA ASP A 180 -10.78 5.82 -20.98
C ASP A 180 -10.56 5.73 -19.46
N TRP A 181 -11.24 6.61 -18.74
CA TRP A 181 -11.12 6.71 -17.28
C TRP A 181 -11.63 5.46 -16.57
N GLN A 182 -12.62 4.77 -17.13
CA GLN A 182 -13.13 3.53 -16.55
C GLN A 182 -12.05 2.44 -16.56
N ARG A 183 -11.31 2.28 -17.65
CA ARG A 183 -10.19 1.34 -17.73
C ARG A 183 -9.10 1.67 -16.70
N ILE A 184 -8.82 2.95 -16.49
CA ILE A 184 -7.85 3.38 -15.45
C ILE A 184 -8.36 3.01 -14.06
N THR A 185 -9.64 3.23 -13.76
CA THR A 185 -10.27 2.82 -12.51
C THR A 185 -10.15 1.31 -12.30
N ASP A 186 -10.43 0.51 -13.32
CA ASP A 186 -10.39 -0.96 -13.21
C ASP A 186 -8.97 -1.50 -13.04
N LEU A 187 -7.98 -0.96 -13.77
CA LEU A 187 -6.57 -1.30 -13.59
C LEU A 187 -6.06 -0.92 -12.20
N THR A 188 -6.47 0.23 -11.69
CA THR A 188 -6.12 0.70 -10.36
C THR A 188 -6.73 -0.19 -9.28
N ARG A 189 -8.01 -0.54 -9.42
CA ARG A 189 -8.70 -1.45 -8.51
C ARG A 189 -8.04 -2.83 -8.49
N SER A 190 -7.73 -3.38 -9.67
CA SER A 190 -6.99 -4.65 -9.78
C SER A 190 -5.65 -4.61 -9.05
N ALA A 191 -4.89 -3.51 -9.22
CA ALA A 191 -3.62 -3.34 -8.52
C ALA A 191 -3.78 -3.25 -7.00
N VAL A 192 -4.81 -2.55 -6.51
CA VAL A 192 -5.14 -2.45 -5.08
C VAL A 192 -5.58 -3.81 -4.53
N ASP A 193 -6.49 -4.50 -5.21
CA ASP A 193 -7.00 -5.81 -4.77
C ASP A 193 -5.85 -6.82 -4.69
N LYS A 194 -4.95 -6.83 -5.66
CA LYS A 194 -3.76 -7.67 -5.64
C LYS A 194 -2.80 -7.28 -4.51
N MET A 195 -2.58 -5.99 -4.28
CA MET A 195 -1.76 -5.50 -3.17
C MET A 195 -2.31 -5.92 -1.81
N LEU A 196 -3.62 -5.82 -1.60
CA LEU A 196 -4.27 -6.21 -0.35
C LEU A 196 -4.37 -7.72 -0.22
N GLY A 197 -4.67 -8.42 -1.33
CA GLY A 197 -4.70 -9.87 -1.42
C GLY A 197 -5.67 -10.51 -0.42
N PHE A 198 -6.89 -9.99 -0.30
CA PHE A 198 -7.87 -10.53 0.64
C PHE A 198 -8.24 -11.98 0.32
N GLU A 199 -8.30 -12.80 1.36
CA GLU A 199 -8.79 -14.18 1.30
C GLU A 199 -9.39 -14.59 2.64
N VAL A 200 -10.33 -15.52 2.64
CA VAL A 200 -10.80 -16.14 3.89
C VAL A 200 -9.73 -17.10 4.40
N ARG A 201 -9.20 -16.85 5.60
CA ARG A 201 -8.17 -17.68 6.23
C ARG A 201 -8.75 -18.80 7.07
N HIS A 202 -9.73 -18.46 7.91
CA HIS A 202 -10.48 -19.46 8.68
C HIS A 202 -11.84 -18.88 9.10
N ILE A 203 -12.72 -19.81 9.46
CA ILE A 203 -14.02 -19.52 10.07
C ILE A 203 -13.95 -20.03 11.50
N GLY A 204 -14.10 -19.13 12.44
CA GLY A 204 -14.21 -19.44 13.86
C GLY A 204 -15.68 -19.67 14.23
N LEU A 205 -15.97 -20.80 14.84
CA LEU A 205 -17.30 -21.14 15.33
C LEU A 205 -17.31 -21.10 16.86
N ASN A 206 -18.27 -20.39 17.42
CA ASN A 206 -18.46 -20.36 18.87
C ASN A 206 -19.10 -21.67 19.32
N CYS A 207 -18.46 -22.35 20.28
CA CYS A 207 -19.06 -23.49 20.98
C CYS A 207 -19.27 -23.12 22.46
N PRO A 208 -20.27 -23.70 23.13
CA PRO A 208 -20.56 -23.36 24.51
C PRO A 208 -19.42 -23.76 25.48
N ASP A 209 -18.72 -24.85 25.18
CA ASP A 209 -17.67 -25.43 26.01
C ASP A 209 -16.62 -26.20 25.19
N ALA A 210 -15.62 -26.74 25.88
CA ALA A 210 -14.50 -27.48 25.27
C ALA A 210 -14.94 -28.84 24.70
N GLU A 211 -15.94 -29.49 25.30
CA GLU A 211 -16.46 -30.79 24.83
C GLU A 211 -17.19 -30.61 23.53
N SER A 212 -18.14 -29.69 23.46
CA SER A 212 -18.89 -29.30 22.23
C SER A 212 -17.95 -28.86 21.11
N SER A 213 -16.90 -28.10 21.44
CA SER A 213 -15.86 -27.69 20.49
C SER A 213 -15.15 -28.90 19.91
N MET A 214 -14.75 -29.89 20.72
CA MET A 214 -14.08 -31.09 20.25
C MET A 214 -15.00 -32.00 19.43
N GLU A 215 -16.27 -32.12 19.85
CA GLU A 215 -17.25 -32.90 19.07
C GLU A 215 -17.48 -32.28 17.69
N THR A 216 -17.64 -30.95 17.62
CA THR A 216 -17.78 -30.21 16.36
C THR A 216 -16.53 -30.37 15.50
N ALA A 217 -15.33 -30.28 16.11
CA ALA A 217 -14.06 -30.51 15.42
C ALA A 217 -13.98 -31.91 14.80
N LYS A 218 -14.40 -32.94 15.53
CA LYS A 218 -14.44 -34.34 15.03
C LYS A 218 -15.39 -34.49 13.83
N LYS A 219 -16.57 -33.86 13.88
CA LYS A 219 -17.53 -33.90 12.77
C LYS A 219 -16.97 -33.23 11.51
N ILE A 220 -16.37 -32.04 11.64
CA ILE A 220 -15.75 -31.35 10.51
C ILE A 220 -14.52 -32.11 10.00
N SER A 221 -13.71 -32.66 10.89
CA SER A 221 -12.56 -33.51 10.52
C SER A 221 -12.99 -34.72 9.73
N ALA A 222 -14.06 -35.41 10.15
CA ALA A 222 -14.60 -36.56 9.42
C ALA A 222 -15.16 -36.17 8.03
N LEU A 223 -15.83 -35.00 7.93
CA LEU A 223 -16.36 -34.46 6.68
C LEU A 223 -15.25 -34.10 5.68
N MET A 224 -14.19 -33.40 6.15
CA MET A 224 -13.16 -32.82 5.29
C MET A 224 -11.92 -33.71 5.14
N GLY A 225 -11.74 -34.70 5.99
CA GLY A 225 -10.50 -35.48 6.07
C GLY A 225 -9.32 -34.70 6.64
N TRP A 226 -9.54 -33.58 7.30
CA TRP A 226 -8.49 -32.70 7.81
C TRP A 226 -8.13 -33.04 9.28
N PRO A 227 -6.85 -32.91 9.66
CA PRO A 227 -6.42 -33.23 11.03
C PRO A 227 -6.92 -32.17 12.03
N ILE A 228 -7.21 -32.65 13.24
CA ILE A 228 -7.52 -31.78 14.38
C ILE A 228 -6.22 -31.40 15.08
N LYS A 229 -6.06 -30.10 15.37
CA LYS A 229 -5.00 -29.58 16.24
C LYS A 229 -5.65 -28.95 17.47
N GLU A 230 -5.48 -29.55 18.62
CA GLU A 230 -5.98 -29.01 19.86
C GLU A 230 -5.12 -27.83 20.34
N GLY A 231 -5.76 -26.71 20.69
CA GLY A 231 -5.15 -25.55 21.32
C GLY A 231 -5.77 -25.23 22.67
N ASN A 232 -5.27 -24.23 23.34
CA ASN A 232 -5.74 -23.85 24.70
C ASN A 232 -7.16 -23.27 24.67
N SER A 233 -7.45 -22.33 23.78
CA SER A 233 -8.72 -21.60 23.67
C SER A 233 -9.64 -22.13 22.58
N SER A 234 -9.14 -22.95 21.67
CA SER A 234 -9.86 -23.45 20.51
C SER A 234 -9.24 -24.74 19.96
N ASN A 235 -10.02 -25.45 19.13
CA ASN A 235 -9.56 -26.57 18.34
C ASN A 235 -9.54 -26.18 16.87
N PHE A 236 -8.45 -26.44 16.16
CA PHE A 236 -8.35 -26.20 14.72
C PHE A 236 -8.63 -27.48 13.94
N VAL A 237 -9.38 -27.37 12.83
CA VAL A 237 -9.51 -28.44 11.85
C VAL A 237 -8.88 -27.95 10.54
N GLY A 238 -7.74 -28.54 10.20
CA GLY A 238 -6.89 -28.03 9.14
C GLY A 238 -6.46 -26.59 9.40
N THR A 239 -6.52 -25.75 8.35
CA THR A 239 -6.28 -24.29 8.45
C THR A 239 -7.57 -23.47 8.31
N GLY A 240 -8.70 -24.13 8.03
CA GLY A 240 -9.95 -23.45 7.63
C GLY A 240 -10.96 -23.26 8.74
N TYR A 241 -10.90 -24.03 9.82
CA TYR A 241 -11.87 -23.94 10.91
C TYR A 241 -11.20 -23.82 12.27
N GLU A 242 -11.73 -22.92 13.09
CA GLU A 242 -11.36 -22.73 14.49
C GLU A 242 -12.61 -22.88 15.38
N LEU A 243 -12.65 -23.91 16.21
CA LEU A 243 -13.77 -24.19 17.10
C LEU A 243 -13.41 -23.65 18.49
N MET A 244 -14.07 -22.55 18.86
CA MET A 244 -13.82 -21.90 20.15
C MET A 244 -14.30 -22.82 21.31
N LYS A 245 -13.54 -22.91 22.40
CA LYS A 245 -13.89 -23.70 23.60
C LYS A 245 -14.82 -22.95 24.57
N LYS A 246 -15.23 -21.74 24.19
CA LYS A 246 -16.20 -20.87 24.88
C LYS A 246 -16.67 -19.80 23.89
N GLN A 247 -17.69 -19.05 24.27
CA GLN A 247 -18.13 -17.89 23.51
C GLN A 247 -16.95 -16.92 23.28
N GLY A 248 -16.63 -16.71 22.00
CA GLY A 248 -15.67 -15.72 21.52
C GLY A 248 -16.39 -14.48 20.97
N ARG A 249 -15.68 -13.70 20.14
CA ARG A 249 -16.27 -12.57 19.42
C ARG A 249 -17.27 -13.03 18.38
N GLY A 250 -18.27 -12.18 18.13
CA GLY A 250 -19.38 -12.44 17.21
C GLY A 250 -20.44 -13.35 17.81
N THR A 251 -21.68 -13.16 17.39
CA THR A 251 -22.83 -13.97 17.82
C THR A 251 -22.62 -15.43 17.46
N ASN A 252 -22.22 -15.71 16.20
CA ASN A 252 -21.99 -17.05 15.68
C ASN A 252 -20.52 -17.47 15.71
N GLY A 253 -19.60 -16.52 15.88
CA GLY A 253 -18.16 -16.73 15.80
C GLY A 253 -17.47 -15.62 15.03
N HIS A 254 -16.34 -15.94 14.38
CA HIS A 254 -15.57 -14.94 13.63
C HIS A 254 -15.12 -15.45 12.27
N ILE A 255 -14.83 -14.51 11.37
CA ILE A 255 -14.23 -14.79 10.06
C ILE A 255 -12.91 -14.02 9.96
N ALA A 256 -11.82 -14.76 9.78
CA ALA A 256 -10.49 -14.20 9.56
C ALA A 256 -10.26 -13.91 8.08
N ILE A 257 -9.98 -12.66 7.76
CA ILE A 257 -9.60 -12.22 6.42
C ILE A 257 -8.08 -12.05 6.36
N GLY A 258 -7.43 -12.94 5.63
CA GLY A 258 -6.00 -12.83 5.33
C GLY A 258 -5.71 -11.67 4.40
N THR A 259 -4.62 -10.96 4.67
CA THR A 259 -4.14 -9.87 3.81
C THR A 259 -2.62 -9.84 3.74
N ASN A 260 -2.08 -9.31 2.64
CA ASN A 260 -0.63 -9.13 2.48
C ASN A 260 -0.04 -8.06 3.41
N SER A 261 -0.88 -7.16 3.96
CA SER A 261 -0.45 -6.15 4.92
C SER A 261 -1.64 -5.64 5.71
N VAL A 262 -1.73 -6.01 6.98
CA VAL A 262 -2.82 -5.54 7.86
C VAL A 262 -2.88 -4.02 7.96
N PRO A 263 -1.77 -3.27 8.11
CA PRO A 263 -1.85 -1.80 8.13
C PRO A 263 -2.42 -1.19 6.85
N ARG A 264 -2.01 -1.70 5.67
CA ARG A 264 -2.55 -1.21 4.38
C ARG A 264 -4.01 -1.57 4.22
N ALA A 265 -4.39 -2.80 4.58
CA ALA A 265 -5.76 -3.25 4.52
C ALA A 265 -6.68 -2.46 5.46
N LYS A 266 -6.23 -2.20 6.69
CA LYS A 266 -6.95 -1.34 7.66
C LYS A 266 -7.24 0.03 7.04
N TRP A 267 -6.20 0.71 6.54
CA TRP A 267 -6.36 2.03 5.91
C TRP A 267 -7.36 2.01 4.75
N HIS A 268 -7.26 1.05 3.84
CA HIS A 268 -8.18 0.95 2.70
C HIS A 268 -9.62 0.65 3.11
N LEU A 269 -9.83 -0.13 4.15
CA LEU A 269 -11.16 -0.41 4.68
C LEU A 269 -11.74 0.81 5.43
N GLU A 270 -10.91 1.57 6.14
CA GLU A 270 -11.32 2.83 6.75
C GLU A 270 -11.80 3.84 5.70
N GLN A 271 -11.12 3.93 4.55
CA GLN A 271 -11.59 4.76 3.42
C GLN A 271 -12.93 4.28 2.84
N ARG A 272 -13.30 3.02 3.06
CA ARG A 272 -14.60 2.44 2.68
C ARG A 272 -15.64 2.54 3.80
N GLY A 273 -15.32 3.22 4.90
CA GLY A 273 -16.23 3.47 6.03
C GLY A 273 -16.24 2.39 7.11
N PHE A 274 -15.40 1.36 7.02
CA PHE A 274 -15.27 0.37 8.10
C PHE A 274 -14.49 0.95 9.28
N LYS A 275 -14.88 0.51 10.49
CA LYS A 275 -14.21 0.90 11.73
C LYS A 275 -13.57 -0.32 12.40
N PHE A 276 -12.58 -0.08 13.23
CA PHE A 276 -11.81 -1.12 13.90
C PHE A 276 -11.83 -0.94 15.42
N ILE A 277 -11.79 -2.07 16.14
CA ILE A 277 -11.65 -2.12 17.59
C ILE A 277 -10.16 -2.02 17.91
N GLU A 278 -9.65 -0.84 18.23
CA GLU A 278 -8.21 -0.60 18.44
C GLU A 278 -7.61 -1.48 19.55
N ASP A 279 -8.36 -1.74 20.64
CA ASP A 279 -7.94 -2.62 21.72
C ASP A 279 -7.82 -4.10 21.32
N SER A 280 -8.30 -4.48 20.13
CA SER A 280 -8.14 -5.82 19.57
C SER A 280 -6.87 -5.99 18.76
N ALA A 281 -6.09 -4.93 18.60
CA ALA A 281 -4.87 -4.94 17.79
C ALA A 281 -3.82 -5.88 18.37
N VAL A 282 -3.33 -6.79 17.53
CA VAL A 282 -2.20 -7.67 17.86
C VAL A 282 -0.96 -7.15 17.13
N VAL A 283 0.03 -6.74 17.90
CA VAL A 283 1.31 -6.23 17.39
C VAL A 283 2.42 -7.24 17.69
N LYS A 284 3.17 -7.62 16.65
CA LYS A 284 4.34 -8.49 16.79
C LYS A 284 5.55 -7.84 16.13
N ASN A 285 6.66 -7.71 16.84
CA ASN A 285 7.88 -7.05 16.33
C ASN A 285 7.60 -5.64 15.79
N GLY A 286 6.75 -4.85 16.46
CA GLY A 286 6.35 -3.50 16.04
C GLY A 286 5.43 -3.42 14.83
N LYS A 287 4.93 -4.55 14.32
CA LYS A 287 4.00 -4.61 13.18
C LYS A 287 2.62 -5.07 13.63
N LEU A 288 1.58 -4.39 13.18
CA LEU A 288 0.19 -4.81 13.35
C LEU A 288 -0.05 -6.05 12.49
N ILE A 289 -0.43 -7.16 13.12
CA ILE A 289 -0.62 -8.46 12.44
C ILE A 289 -2.06 -8.97 12.49
N ALA A 290 -2.90 -8.43 13.37
CA ALA A 290 -4.33 -8.72 13.39
C ALA A 290 -5.10 -7.58 14.05
N ILE A 291 -6.37 -7.37 13.63
CA ILE A 291 -7.28 -6.40 14.24
C ILE A 291 -8.73 -6.73 13.83
N TYR A 292 -9.67 -6.57 14.75
CA TYR A 292 -11.11 -6.79 14.51
C TYR A 292 -11.81 -5.53 14.01
N LEU A 293 -12.80 -5.72 13.11
CA LEU A 293 -13.79 -4.71 12.77
C LEU A 293 -14.74 -4.49 13.95
N GLU A 294 -15.33 -3.29 14.05
CA GLU A 294 -16.34 -2.98 15.09
C GLU A 294 -17.63 -3.75 14.84
N ASP A 295 -18.14 -3.76 13.62
CA ASP A 295 -19.42 -4.32 13.26
C ASP A 295 -19.36 -5.81 12.96
N GLU A 296 -20.37 -6.56 13.42
CA GLU A 296 -20.62 -7.90 12.96
C GLU A 296 -21.31 -7.89 11.60
N ILE A 297 -20.97 -8.84 10.76
CA ILE A 297 -21.63 -9.06 9.46
C ILE A 297 -22.22 -10.47 9.47
N GLY A 298 -23.55 -10.57 9.37
CA GLY A 298 -24.26 -11.85 9.42
C GLY A 298 -24.10 -12.61 10.75
N GLY A 299 -23.88 -11.89 11.86
CA GLY A 299 -23.62 -12.48 13.18
C GLY A 299 -22.20 -12.99 13.38
N PHE A 300 -21.27 -12.67 12.47
CA PHE A 300 -19.84 -12.99 12.62
C PHE A 300 -19.05 -11.71 12.85
N ALA A 301 -18.13 -11.77 13.80
CA ALA A 301 -17.08 -10.77 13.93
C ALA A 301 -16.02 -10.98 12.84
N PHE A 302 -15.63 -9.91 12.15
CA PHE A 302 -14.58 -9.99 11.14
C PHE A 302 -13.26 -9.45 11.69
N HIS A 303 -12.16 -10.08 11.32
CA HIS A 303 -10.84 -9.54 11.63
C HIS A 303 -9.86 -9.71 10.49
N LEU A 304 -8.95 -8.75 10.36
CA LEU A 304 -7.80 -8.87 9.48
C LEU A 304 -6.71 -9.70 10.15
N VAL A 305 -5.98 -10.49 9.36
CA VAL A 305 -4.81 -11.24 9.82
C VAL A 305 -3.73 -11.22 8.74
N GLN A 306 -2.47 -11.03 9.16
CA GLN A 306 -1.31 -11.06 8.28
C GLN A 306 -1.11 -12.46 7.69
N LYS A 307 -0.90 -12.55 6.38
CA LYS A 307 -0.50 -13.79 5.69
C LYS A 307 0.94 -14.21 6.02
#